data_40ecbb516b43d3f78e608892fe510a18
#
_entry.id   40ecbb516b43d3f78e608892fe510a18
#
_cell.length_a   1.000
_cell.length_b   1.000
_cell.length_c   1.000
_cell.angle_alpha   90.00
_cell.angle_beta   90.00
_cell.angle_gamma   90.00
#
_symmetry.space_group_name_H-M   'P 1'
#
loop_
_entity.id
_entity.type
_entity.pdbx_description
1 polymer ?
#
loop_
_entity_poly.entity_id
_entity_poly.type
_entity_poly.pdbx_seq_one_letter_code
_entity_poly.pdbx_strand_id
1 'polypeptide(L)'
;MNVKGTVFVTAKAAITAVFGEERWNSFMTKLAAKDKFFSNIIMSITIVPVEKHLFLLDEMLKEFFNNDKNQYLLFGRVAAKFALSPGGTYHSYLLTNNIKQFVESGMPKLWTTYYDGGKLTAVLDKNIVHLKITDIPIKHIYFEYMVMGYFKQALKIFGKKTVEKTIRSIANGDNDIYYKFEIS
;
A
#
# COMPACT_ATOMS: atom_id res chain seq x y z
N MET A 1 8.04 11.44 -8.48
CA MET A 1 6.94 10.94 -7.60
C MET A 1 7.42 10.94 -6.18
N ASN A 2 6.61 11.43 -5.28
CA ASN A 2 6.90 11.44 -3.85
C ASN A 2 5.79 10.71 -3.08
N VAL A 3 6.08 10.38 -1.84
CA VAL A 3 5.15 9.76 -0.90
C VAL A 3 5.13 10.55 0.41
N LYS A 4 3.99 10.62 1.08
CA LYS A 4 3.90 11.29 2.38
C LYS A 4 4.59 10.49 3.48
N GLY A 5 5.28 11.17 4.37
CA GLY A 5 5.97 10.58 5.52
C GLY A 5 5.07 9.81 6.50
N THR A 6 3.75 9.98 6.40
CA THR A 6 2.77 9.16 7.12
C THR A 6 3.02 7.65 6.92
N VAL A 7 3.43 7.22 5.72
CA VAL A 7 3.73 5.79 5.46
C VAL A 7 4.95 5.32 6.25
N PHE A 8 5.95 6.19 6.43
CA PHE A 8 7.12 5.90 7.25
C PHE A 8 6.73 5.76 8.74
N VAL A 9 5.93 6.71 9.25
CA VAL A 9 5.45 6.70 10.65
C VAL A 9 4.63 5.43 10.92
N THR A 10 3.76 5.06 9.99
CA THR A 10 2.97 3.82 10.09
C THR A 10 3.85 2.57 10.04
N ALA A 11 4.85 2.54 9.16
CA ALA A 11 5.80 1.43 9.07
C ALA A 11 6.60 1.29 10.38
N LYS A 12 7.12 2.42 10.94
CA LYS A 12 7.77 2.43 12.26
C LYS A 12 6.88 1.82 13.32
N ALA A 13 5.64 2.31 13.45
CA ALA A 13 4.69 1.82 14.45
C ALA A 13 4.42 0.31 14.32
N ALA A 14 4.24 -0.19 13.08
CA ALA A 14 4.00 -1.59 12.83
C ALA A 14 5.21 -2.48 13.19
N ILE A 15 6.42 -2.06 12.81
CA ILE A 15 7.64 -2.82 13.10
C ILE A 15 7.96 -2.79 14.59
N THR A 16 7.85 -1.64 15.26
CA THR A 16 8.12 -1.53 16.69
C THR A 16 7.14 -2.34 17.54
N ALA A 17 5.88 -2.44 17.12
CA ALA A 17 4.88 -3.25 17.80
C ALA A 17 5.21 -4.77 17.78
N VAL A 18 5.89 -5.26 16.73
CA VAL A 18 6.19 -6.68 16.56
C VAL A 18 7.61 -7.01 17.03
N PHE A 19 8.58 -6.18 16.71
CA PHE A 19 10.01 -6.47 16.89
C PHE A 19 10.69 -5.63 17.98
N GLY A 20 10.00 -4.64 18.53
CA GLY A 20 10.50 -3.73 19.54
C GLY A 20 11.23 -2.51 18.97
N GLU A 21 11.30 -1.46 19.80
CA GLU A 21 11.87 -0.17 19.41
C GLU A 21 13.41 -0.25 19.23
N GLU A 22 14.06 -1.07 20.01
CA GLU A 22 15.52 -1.28 19.93
C GLU A 22 15.94 -1.82 18.56
N ARG A 23 15.22 -2.83 18.04
CA ARG A 23 15.47 -3.37 16.70
C ARG A 23 15.19 -2.35 15.59
N TRP A 24 14.14 -1.54 15.74
CA TRP A 24 13.87 -0.45 14.80
C TRP A 24 15.04 0.57 14.80
N ASN A 25 15.50 1.01 15.96
CA ASN A 25 16.59 1.98 16.07
C ASN A 25 17.90 1.44 15.49
N SER A 26 18.23 0.17 15.75
CA SER A 26 19.37 -0.50 15.13
C SER A 26 19.25 -0.55 13.60
N PHE A 27 18.07 -0.90 13.08
CA PHE A 27 17.78 -0.89 11.65
C PHE A 27 17.97 0.50 11.04
N MET A 28 17.42 1.56 11.67
CA MET A 28 17.57 2.94 11.19
C MET A 28 19.01 3.41 11.19
N THR A 29 19.81 3.00 12.17
CA THR A 29 21.26 3.30 12.20
C THR A 29 21.97 2.66 11.00
N LYS A 30 21.69 1.40 10.70
CA LYS A 30 22.23 0.70 9.51
C LYS A 30 21.77 1.35 8.21
N LEU A 31 20.51 1.78 8.15
CA LEU A 31 19.94 2.43 6.98
C LEU A 31 20.56 3.81 6.73
N ALA A 32 20.76 4.61 7.78
CA ALA A 32 21.40 5.92 7.72
C ALA A 32 22.87 5.82 7.28
N ALA A 33 23.57 4.75 7.64
CA ALA A 33 24.91 4.48 7.16
C ALA A 33 24.99 4.19 5.65
N LYS A 34 23.92 3.60 5.07
CA LYS A 34 23.79 3.35 3.63
C LYS A 34 23.33 4.59 2.86
N ASP A 35 22.46 5.41 3.46
CA ASP A 35 21.89 6.59 2.83
C ASP A 35 21.62 7.67 3.90
N LYS A 36 22.35 8.78 3.81
CA LYS A 36 22.25 9.92 4.73
C LYS A 36 20.85 10.56 4.81
N PHE A 37 19.99 10.33 3.83
CA PHE A 37 18.60 10.77 3.89
C PHE A 37 17.92 10.30 5.19
N PHE A 38 18.20 9.09 5.62
CA PHE A 38 17.59 8.45 6.80
C PHE A 38 18.23 8.88 8.14
N SER A 39 19.20 9.76 8.12
CA SER A 39 19.68 10.44 9.33
C SER A 39 18.74 11.56 9.78
N ASN A 40 17.83 12.00 8.91
CA ASN A 40 16.85 13.03 9.22
C ASN A 40 15.61 12.46 9.91
N ILE A 41 14.96 13.31 10.70
CA ILE A 41 13.65 12.95 11.28
C ILE A 41 12.59 13.02 10.18
N ILE A 42 11.91 11.89 9.95
CA ILE A 42 10.80 11.81 8.99
C ILE A 42 9.48 11.87 9.77
N MET A 43 8.77 12.97 9.62
CA MET A 43 7.43 13.20 10.20
C MET A 43 6.33 12.86 9.20
N SER A 44 5.08 12.76 9.66
CA SER A 44 3.93 12.45 8.81
C SER A 44 3.73 13.43 7.63
N ILE A 45 4.12 14.69 7.82
CA ILE A 45 4.03 15.75 6.79
C ILE A 45 5.26 15.80 5.86
N THR A 46 6.33 15.07 6.16
CA THR A 46 7.54 15.04 5.32
C THR A 46 7.22 14.51 3.94
N ILE A 47 7.71 15.17 2.91
CA ILE A 47 7.64 14.67 1.53
C ILE A 47 8.89 13.82 1.28
N VAL A 48 8.68 12.54 1.00
CA VAL A 48 9.74 11.54 0.83
C VAL A 48 9.81 11.16 -0.65
N PRO A 49 10.98 11.28 -1.30
CA PRO A 49 11.15 10.75 -2.65
C PRO A 49 10.80 9.26 -2.69
N VAL A 50 10.10 8.83 -3.72
CA VAL A 50 9.58 7.45 -3.80
C VAL A 50 10.71 6.43 -3.80
N GLU A 51 11.87 6.76 -4.36
CA GLU A 51 13.07 5.92 -4.36
C GLU A 51 13.55 5.63 -2.94
N LYS A 52 13.52 6.64 -2.07
CA LYS A 52 13.89 6.50 -0.65
C LYS A 52 12.88 5.64 0.10
N HIS A 53 11.60 5.81 -0.22
CA HIS A 53 10.55 4.96 0.35
C HIS A 53 10.71 3.50 -0.05
N LEU A 54 10.91 3.22 -1.34
CA LEU A 54 11.13 1.86 -1.84
C LEU A 54 12.39 1.23 -1.25
N PHE A 55 13.49 1.99 -1.17
CA PHE A 55 14.73 1.54 -0.54
C PHE A 55 14.51 1.16 0.94
N LEU A 56 13.80 2.00 1.72
CA LEU A 56 13.43 1.67 3.10
C LEU A 56 12.67 0.34 3.18
N LEU A 57 11.67 0.16 2.32
CA LEU A 57 10.82 -1.02 2.34
C LEU A 57 11.60 -2.30 1.97
N ASP A 58 12.47 -2.24 0.97
CA ASP A 58 13.32 -3.37 0.58
C ASP A 58 14.29 -3.76 1.70
N GLU A 59 14.89 -2.78 2.36
CA GLU A 59 15.77 -3.03 3.50
C GLU A 59 14.98 -3.57 4.72
N MET A 60 13.74 -3.10 4.94
CA MET A 60 12.84 -3.67 5.94
C MET A 60 12.54 -5.14 5.65
N LEU A 61 12.25 -5.51 4.40
CA LEU A 61 12.02 -6.92 4.05
C LEU A 61 13.24 -7.78 4.36
N LYS A 62 14.45 -7.30 4.06
CA LYS A 62 15.70 -8.02 4.36
C LYS A 62 15.93 -8.19 5.87
N GLU A 63 15.76 -7.11 6.64
CA GLU A 63 16.07 -7.12 8.08
C GLU A 63 15.05 -7.89 8.91
N PHE A 64 13.74 -7.80 8.56
CA PHE A 64 12.65 -8.29 9.42
C PHE A 64 11.89 -9.48 8.85
N PHE A 65 11.96 -9.73 7.53
CA PHE A 65 11.06 -10.66 6.86
C PHE A 65 11.75 -11.61 5.86
N ASN A 66 13.04 -11.86 6.03
CA ASN A 66 13.83 -12.77 5.17
C ASN A 66 13.69 -12.46 3.67
N ASN A 67 13.53 -11.18 3.32
CA ASN A 67 13.32 -10.70 1.94
C ASN A 67 12.06 -11.28 1.25
N ASP A 68 11.05 -11.71 2.02
CA ASP A 68 9.79 -12.20 1.48
C ASP A 68 8.91 -11.05 0.94
N LYS A 69 8.83 -10.92 -0.37
CA LYS A 69 8.03 -9.88 -1.05
C LYS A 69 6.51 -10.01 -0.81
N ASN A 70 6.02 -11.19 -0.40
CA ASN A 70 4.61 -11.35 -0.04
C ASN A 70 4.21 -10.52 1.20
N GLN A 71 5.18 -10.04 1.98
CA GLN A 71 4.91 -9.12 3.08
C GLN A 71 4.27 -7.80 2.61
N TYR A 72 4.52 -7.37 1.37
CA TYR A 72 3.83 -6.21 0.81
C TYR A 72 2.30 -6.42 0.71
N LEU A 73 1.85 -7.64 0.40
CA LEU A 73 0.42 -7.99 0.48
C LEU A 73 -0.12 -7.86 1.92
N LEU A 74 0.66 -8.34 2.89
CA LEU A 74 0.27 -8.25 4.29
C LEU A 74 0.19 -6.80 4.76
N PHE A 75 1.14 -5.94 4.39
CA PHE A 75 1.10 -4.51 4.71
C PHE A 75 -0.17 -3.86 4.16
N GLY A 76 -0.54 -4.17 2.92
CA GLY A 76 -1.81 -3.70 2.33
C GLY A 76 -3.03 -4.17 3.12
N ARG A 77 -3.08 -5.44 3.51
CA ARG A 77 -4.18 -5.99 4.32
C ARG A 77 -4.30 -5.28 5.67
N VAL A 78 -3.19 -5.05 6.34
CA VAL A 78 -3.16 -4.34 7.63
C VAL A 78 -3.64 -2.90 7.45
N ALA A 79 -3.13 -2.19 6.43
CA ALA A 79 -3.55 -0.83 6.13
C ALA A 79 -5.06 -0.74 5.86
N ALA A 80 -5.66 -1.69 5.12
CA ALA A 80 -7.10 -1.73 4.88
C ALA A 80 -7.91 -1.93 6.18
N LYS A 81 -7.46 -2.82 7.06
CA LYS A 81 -8.11 -3.03 8.36
C LYS A 81 -8.15 -1.73 9.18
N PHE A 82 -7.02 -1.01 9.27
CA PHE A 82 -6.99 0.26 9.99
C PHE A 82 -7.86 1.33 9.34
N ALA A 83 -7.76 1.50 8.02
CA ALA A 83 -8.48 2.55 7.31
C ALA A 83 -10.01 2.37 7.35
N LEU A 84 -10.48 1.12 7.41
CA LEU A 84 -11.90 0.77 7.42
C LEU A 84 -12.44 0.44 8.82
N SER A 85 -11.61 0.40 9.86
CA SER A 85 -12.06 0.20 11.25
C SER A 85 -12.82 1.42 11.79
N PRO A 86 -13.59 1.30 12.88
CA PRO A 86 -14.17 2.44 13.56
C PRO A 86 -13.12 3.51 13.87
N GLY A 87 -13.40 4.75 13.45
CA GLY A 87 -12.44 5.87 13.53
C GLY A 87 -11.42 5.94 12.37
N GLY A 88 -11.35 4.94 11.51
CA GLY A 88 -10.49 4.96 10.33
C GLY A 88 -10.99 5.89 9.24
N THR A 89 -10.07 6.41 8.42
CA THR A 89 -10.31 7.46 7.41
C THR A 89 -11.42 7.09 6.40
N TYR A 90 -11.62 5.79 6.13
CA TYR A 90 -12.57 5.29 5.14
C TYR A 90 -13.72 4.48 5.76
N HIS A 91 -13.89 4.53 7.09
CA HIS A 91 -14.95 3.80 7.78
C HIS A 91 -16.36 4.18 7.30
N SER A 92 -16.56 5.44 6.90
CA SER A 92 -17.85 5.94 6.39
C SER A 92 -18.37 5.17 5.17
N TYR A 93 -17.50 4.63 4.32
CA TYR A 93 -17.91 3.80 3.18
C TYR A 93 -18.57 2.48 3.63
N LEU A 94 -18.12 1.91 4.76
CA LEU A 94 -18.75 0.72 5.34
C LEU A 94 -20.12 1.04 5.94
N LEU A 95 -20.25 2.17 6.64
CA LEU A 95 -21.51 2.60 7.26
C LEU A 95 -22.61 2.78 6.21
N THR A 96 -22.28 3.29 5.04
CA THR A 96 -23.22 3.45 3.92
C THR A 96 -23.38 2.19 3.09
N ASN A 97 -22.57 1.14 3.34
CA ASN A 97 -22.49 -0.09 2.55
C ASN A 97 -22.38 0.17 1.02
N ASN A 98 -21.74 1.28 0.64
CA ASN A 98 -21.65 1.70 -0.75
C ASN A 98 -20.31 1.24 -1.37
N ILE A 99 -20.27 -0.04 -1.73
CA ILE A 99 -19.08 -0.64 -2.35
C ILE A 99 -18.69 0.05 -3.67
N LYS A 100 -19.69 0.46 -4.47
CA LYS A 100 -19.43 1.16 -5.74
C LYS A 100 -18.67 2.47 -5.50
N GLN A 101 -19.16 3.28 -4.56
CA GLN A 101 -18.51 4.54 -4.22
C GLN A 101 -17.09 4.31 -3.63
N PHE A 102 -16.92 3.27 -2.78
CA PHE A 102 -15.60 2.91 -2.28
C PHE A 102 -14.64 2.55 -3.42
N VAL A 103 -15.07 1.70 -4.36
CA VAL A 103 -14.27 1.27 -5.49
C VAL A 103 -13.92 2.46 -6.39
N GLU A 104 -14.91 3.23 -6.84
CA GLU A 104 -14.74 4.23 -7.90
C GLU A 104 -14.19 5.58 -7.39
N SER A 105 -14.39 5.90 -6.12
CA SER A 105 -13.93 7.16 -5.51
C SER A 105 -12.94 6.94 -4.37
N GLY A 106 -13.21 6.00 -3.48
CA GLY A 106 -12.38 5.74 -2.31
C GLY A 106 -10.98 5.25 -2.66
N MET A 107 -10.88 4.28 -3.57
CA MET A 107 -9.59 3.72 -3.99
C MET A 107 -8.70 4.72 -4.72
N PRO A 108 -9.19 5.48 -5.73
CA PRO A 108 -8.40 6.54 -6.34
C PRO A 108 -7.98 7.63 -5.34
N LYS A 109 -8.87 8.02 -4.42
CA LYS A 109 -8.57 9.00 -3.38
C LYS A 109 -7.50 8.49 -2.40
N LEU A 110 -7.53 7.20 -2.07
CA LEU A 110 -6.48 6.58 -1.27
C LEU A 110 -5.11 6.77 -1.92
N TRP A 111 -5.00 6.48 -3.22
CA TRP A 111 -3.75 6.65 -3.97
C TRP A 111 -3.23 8.08 -3.88
N THR A 112 -4.04 9.06 -4.26
CA THR A 112 -3.66 10.48 -4.25
C THR A 112 -3.45 11.06 -2.84
N THR A 113 -3.92 10.37 -1.80
CA THR A 113 -3.63 10.75 -0.41
C THR A 113 -2.17 10.51 -0.06
N TYR A 114 -1.56 9.44 -0.59
CA TYR A 114 -0.20 9.03 -0.26
C TYR A 114 0.83 9.39 -1.32
N TYR A 115 0.45 9.42 -2.59
CA TYR A 115 1.35 9.62 -3.73
C TYR A 115 0.96 10.85 -4.55
N ASP A 116 1.96 11.60 -5.02
CA ASP A 116 1.77 12.75 -5.91
C ASP A 116 1.98 12.41 -7.40
N GLY A 117 2.18 11.13 -7.73
CA GLY A 117 2.36 10.64 -9.09
C GLY A 117 1.79 9.25 -9.28
N GLY A 118 1.78 8.79 -10.53
CA GLY A 118 1.04 7.60 -10.91
C GLY A 118 -0.48 7.82 -10.86
N LYS A 119 -1.23 6.84 -11.31
CA LYS A 119 -2.69 6.92 -11.33
C LYS A 119 -3.30 5.58 -11.00
N LEU A 120 -4.14 5.53 -9.95
CA LEU A 120 -5.00 4.40 -9.67
C LEU A 120 -6.41 4.71 -10.14
N THR A 121 -7.00 3.80 -10.93
CA THR A 121 -8.40 3.83 -11.32
C THR A 121 -9.05 2.51 -10.96
N ALA A 122 -10.29 2.58 -10.47
CA ALA A 122 -11.09 1.39 -10.21
C ALA A 122 -12.54 1.66 -10.65
N VAL A 123 -13.13 0.71 -11.36
CA VAL A 123 -14.52 0.79 -11.88
C VAL A 123 -15.22 -0.52 -11.55
N LEU A 124 -16.43 -0.43 -11.04
CA LEU A 124 -17.33 -1.57 -10.82
C LEU A 124 -18.34 -1.66 -11.97
N ASP A 125 -18.15 -2.64 -12.85
CA ASP A 125 -19.10 -3.00 -13.91
C ASP A 125 -19.82 -4.29 -13.50
N LYS A 126 -21.11 -4.17 -13.18
CA LYS A 126 -21.96 -5.27 -12.64
C LYS A 126 -21.29 -5.86 -11.38
N ASN A 127 -20.75 -7.05 -11.48
CA ASN A 127 -20.02 -7.76 -10.42
C ASN A 127 -18.50 -7.84 -10.65
N ILE A 128 -17.97 -7.11 -11.64
CA ILE A 128 -16.54 -7.12 -11.97
C ILE A 128 -15.92 -5.76 -11.61
N VAL A 129 -14.92 -5.78 -10.74
CA VAL A 129 -14.10 -4.59 -10.51
C VAL A 129 -12.90 -4.63 -11.43
N HIS A 130 -12.70 -3.56 -12.18
CA HIS A 130 -11.53 -3.28 -13.00
C HIS A 130 -10.61 -2.34 -12.21
N LEU A 131 -9.48 -2.83 -11.71
CA LEU A 131 -8.49 -2.04 -10.99
C LEU A 131 -7.24 -1.89 -11.85
N LYS A 132 -6.83 -0.64 -12.11
CA LYS A 132 -5.64 -0.32 -12.91
C LYS A 132 -4.75 0.66 -12.16
N ILE A 133 -3.42 0.48 -12.29
CA ILE A 133 -2.42 1.44 -11.83
C ILE A 133 -1.48 1.72 -13.01
N THR A 134 -1.43 2.98 -13.43
CA THR A 134 -0.65 3.45 -14.60
C THR A 134 0.27 4.59 -14.22
N ASP A 135 1.15 4.98 -15.14
CA ASP A 135 2.01 6.17 -15.03
C ASP A 135 2.93 6.14 -13.79
N ILE A 136 3.31 4.95 -13.33
CA ILE A 136 4.25 4.79 -12.23
C ILE A 136 5.68 4.99 -12.78
N PRO A 137 6.43 5.97 -12.26
CA PRO A 137 7.77 6.27 -12.78
C PRO A 137 8.80 5.20 -12.48
N ILE A 138 8.58 4.40 -11.43
CA ILE A 138 9.46 3.31 -11.00
C ILE A 138 8.65 2.02 -10.92
N LYS A 139 9.04 1.04 -11.73
CA LYS A 139 8.41 -0.29 -11.70
C LYS A 139 8.90 -1.06 -10.49
N HIS A 140 8.10 -1.09 -9.45
CA HIS A 140 8.42 -1.83 -8.24
C HIS A 140 7.21 -2.64 -7.77
N ILE A 141 7.42 -3.90 -7.41
CA ILE A 141 6.38 -4.86 -7.04
C ILE A 141 5.55 -4.42 -5.82
N TYR A 142 6.12 -3.56 -4.99
CA TYR A 142 5.43 -2.97 -3.84
C TYR A 142 4.09 -2.33 -4.22
N PHE A 143 4.07 -1.53 -5.30
CA PHE A 143 2.84 -0.83 -5.72
C PHE A 143 1.72 -1.81 -6.08
N GLU A 144 2.06 -2.91 -6.71
CA GLU A 144 1.12 -3.96 -7.05
C GLU A 144 0.65 -4.71 -5.80
N TYR A 145 1.57 -5.29 -5.05
CA TYR A 145 1.23 -6.17 -3.94
C TYR A 145 0.55 -5.43 -2.78
N MET A 146 1.00 -4.21 -2.46
CA MET A 146 0.39 -3.41 -1.41
C MET A 146 -1.07 -3.06 -1.75
N VAL A 147 -1.34 -2.60 -2.99
CA VAL A 147 -2.70 -2.27 -3.44
C VAL A 147 -3.57 -3.51 -3.53
N MET A 148 -3.04 -4.64 -4.03
CA MET A 148 -3.76 -5.91 -4.08
C MET A 148 -4.14 -6.42 -2.70
N GLY A 149 -3.20 -6.38 -1.74
CA GLY A 149 -3.46 -6.75 -0.35
C GLY A 149 -4.54 -5.87 0.28
N TYR A 150 -4.43 -4.55 0.08
CA TYR A 150 -5.42 -3.59 0.57
C TYR A 150 -6.81 -3.86 -0.01
N PHE A 151 -6.91 -3.97 -1.32
CA PHE A 151 -8.18 -4.09 -2.02
C PHE A 151 -8.90 -5.40 -1.67
N LYS A 152 -8.19 -6.53 -1.69
CA LYS A 152 -8.75 -7.84 -1.29
C LYS A 152 -9.27 -7.81 0.15
N GLN A 153 -8.52 -7.21 1.07
CA GLN A 153 -8.96 -7.09 2.46
C GLN A 153 -10.17 -6.16 2.60
N ALA A 154 -10.19 -5.05 1.86
CA ALA A 154 -11.32 -4.14 1.87
C ALA A 154 -12.60 -4.84 1.37
N LEU A 155 -12.54 -5.53 0.23
CA LEU A 155 -13.69 -6.30 -0.30
C LEU A 155 -14.19 -7.34 0.71
N LYS A 156 -13.27 -8.04 1.39
CA LYS A 156 -13.63 -8.98 2.46
C LYS A 156 -14.36 -8.30 3.62
N ILE A 157 -13.95 -7.09 4.02
CA ILE A 157 -14.63 -6.30 5.07
C ILE A 157 -16.04 -5.88 4.63
N PHE A 158 -16.23 -5.58 3.33
CA PHE A 158 -17.55 -5.36 2.74
C PHE A 158 -18.39 -6.65 2.59
N GLY A 159 -17.92 -7.79 3.12
CA GLY A 159 -18.63 -9.07 3.04
C GLY A 159 -18.57 -9.75 1.67
N LYS A 160 -17.67 -9.32 0.77
CA LYS A 160 -17.54 -9.85 -0.58
C LYS A 160 -16.53 -11.00 -0.67
N LYS A 161 -16.93 -12.07 -1.37
CA LYS A 161 -15.99 -13.06 -1.89
C LYS A 161 -15.42 -12.56 -3.22
N THR A 162 -14.19 -12.94 -3.53
CA THR A 162 -13.51 -12.44 -4.74
C THR A 162 -12.81 -13.56 -5.48
N VAL A 163 -12.96 -13.56 -6.81
CA VAL A 163 -12.09 -14.32 -7.71
C VAL A 163 -11.30 -13.30 -8.52
N GLU A 164 -9.98 -13.40 -8.48
CA GLU A 164 -9.10 -12.46 -9.17
C GLU A 164 -8.58 -13.04 -10.48
N LYS A 165 -8.42 -12.15 -11.47
CA LYS A 165 -7.73 -12.43 -12.73
C LYS A 165 -6.73 -11.32 -13.00
N THR A 166 -5.45 -11.68 -13.05
CA THR A 166 -4.38 -10.80 -13.49
C THR A 166 -4.44 -10.62 -15.00
N ILE A 167 -4.45 -9.38 -15.47
CA ILE A 167 -4.41 -9.04 -16.90
C ILE A 167 -3.03 -8.47 -17.26
N ARG A 168 -2.48 -7.58 -16.41
CA ARG A 168 -1.11 -7.06 -16.50
C ARG A 168 -0.53 -6.93 -15.10
N SER A 169 0.77 -7.19 -14.98
CA SER A 169 1.48 -7.22 -13.71
C SER A 169 2.94 -6.79 -13.87
N ILE A 170 3.39 -5.90 -13.02
CA ILE A 170 4.82 -5.53 -12.93
C ILE A 170 5.67 -6.77 -12.60
N ALA A 171 5.14 -7.70 -11.80
CA ALA A 171 5.83 -8.94 -11.50
C ALA A 171 6.08 -9.81 -12.74
N ASN A 172 5.25 -9.67 -13.79
CA ASN A 172 5.38 -10.36 -15.08
C ASN A 172 6.15 -9.52 -16.12
N GLY A 173 6.64 -8.33 -15.74
CA GLY A 173 7.40 -7.44 -16.65
C GLY A 173 6.55 -6.41 -17.40
N ASP A 174 5.25 -6.32 -17.13
CA ASP A 174 4.37 -5.32 -17.74
C ASP A 174 4.72 -3.90 -17.28
N ASN A 175 4.26 -2.90 -18.04
CA ASN A 175 4.51 -1.49 -17.75
C ASN A 175 3.51 -0.89 -16.75
N ASP A 176 2.38 -1.53 -16.58
CA ASP A 176 1.29 -1.11 -15.70
C ASP A 176 0.67 -2.33 -15.01
N ILE A 177 -0.30 -2.06 -14.16
CA ILE A 177 -0.99 -3.08 -13.37
C ILE A 177 -2.46 -3.06 -13.76
N TYR A 178 -3.02 -4.24 -14.09
CA TYR A 178 -4.44 -4.39 -14.36
C TYR A 178 -4.96 -5.71 -13.83
N TYR A 179 -5.88 -5.62 -12.89
CA TYR A 179 -6.60 -6.75 -12.31
C TYR A 179 -8.11 -6.66 -12.54
N LYS A 180 -8.73 -7.81 -12.72
CA LYS A 180 -10.18 -7.96 -12.62
C LYS A 180 -10.52 -8.76 -11.37
N PHE A 181 -11.52 -8.31 -10.63
CA PHE A 181 -12.08 -9.03 -9.49
C PHE A 181 -13.55 -9.29 -9.75
N GLU A 182 -13.92 -10.54 -9.88
CA GLU A 182 -15.31 -10.92 -9.80
C GLU A 182 -15.72 -10.97 -8.34
N ILE A 183 -16.77 -10.23 -7.96
CA ILE A 183 -17.26 -10.13 -6.58
C ILE A 183 -18.65 -10.75 -6.45
N SER A 184 -18.89 -11.48 -5.35
CA SER A 184 -20.17 -12.08 -5.01
C SER A 184 -20.56 -11.87 -3.55
#